data_a6c9c4623b5d9b4e8a00dca08be19217
#
_entry.id   a6c9c4623b5d9b4e8a00dca08be19217
#
_cell.length_a   1.000
_cell.length_b   1.000
_cell.length_c   1.000
_cell.angle_alpha   90.00
_cell.angle_beta   90.00
_cell.angle_gamma   90.00
#
_symmetry.space_group_name_H-M   'P 1'
#
loop_
_entity.id
_entity.type
_entity.pdbx_description
1 polymer ?
#
loop_
_entity_poly.entity_id
_entity_poly.type
_entity_poly.pdbx_seq_one_letter_code
_entity_poly.pdbx_strand_id
1 'polypeptide(L)'
;MDTTNPVIKIEDVNFRYERERVLEDINLSIPRGAFLGIVGPNGSGKSTLLKLVLGLLKVKQGKVELFGVPQHKFKQWDRIGFVSQKANSFNTGFPATVYEVVESGLAKKAGLFRRISSKYKQDVYEAIESVGMGEFARRNIGELSGGQQQRVFIARALVSHPDVLILDEPTVGVDSQNVQNFYDMLETLNKDLGITLVLVTHDIGSISNKVTHVACLNKHLHFHGKTEEFEKLKENQLSSFYGHDVHFLNHEHEHHHT
;
A
#
# COMPACT_ATOMS: atom_id res chain seq x y z
N MET A 1 -2.24 12.69 -17.53
CA MET A 1 -2.22 11.24 -17.22
C MET A 1 -3.55 10.67 -17.67
N ASP A 2 -3.51 9.61 -18.43
CA ASP A 2 -4.68 9.04 -19.10
C ASP A 2 -5.59 8.36 -18.04
N THR A 3 -6.70 9.00 -17.67
CA THR A 3 -7.67 8.51 -16.69
C THR A 3 -8.57 7.41 -17.27
N THR A 4 -8.37 7.03 -18.52
CA THR A 4 -9.26 6.16 -19.29
C THR A 4 -9.14 4.68 -18.94
N ASN A 5 -8.08 4.24 -18.22
CA ASN A 5 -7.93 2.81 -17.89
C ASN A 5 -7.34 2.62 -16.48
N PRO A 6 -8.18 2.56 -15.43
CA PRO A 6 -7.73 2.36 -14.06
C PRO A 6 -7.08 0.98 -13.89
N VAL A 7 -6.08 0.89 -13.00
CA VAL A 7 -5.44 -0.39 -12.65
C VAL A 7 -6.32 -1.23 -11.72
N ILE A 8 -7.13 -0.57 -10.90
CA ILE A 8 -8.13 -1.21 -10.03
C ILE A 8 -9.44 -0.43 -10.19
N LYS A 9 -10.53 -1.13 -10.45
CA LYS A 9 -11.88 -0.57 -10.51
C LYS A 9 -12.82 -1.38 -9.65
N ILE A 10 -13.58 -0.71 -8.81
CA ILE A 10 -14.57 -1.29 -7.89
C ILE A 10 -15.89 -0.60 -8.18
N GLU A 11 -16.95 -1.36 -8.43
CA GLU A 11 -18.29 -0.88 -8.77
C GLU A 11 -19.34 -1.58 -7.90
N ASP A 12 -20.11 -0.79 -7.16
CA ASP A 12 -21.28 -1.18 -6.35
C ASP A 12 -20.99 -2.37 -5.40
N VAL A 13 -19.75 -2.41 -4.86
CA VAL A 13 -19.34 -3.51 -4.00
C VAL A 13 -19.93 -3.36 -2.61
N ASN A 14 -20.70 -4.39 -2.23
CA ASN A 14 -21.22 -4.58 -0.89
C ASN A 14 -20.65 -5.85 -0.26
N PHE A 15 -20.24 -5.78 1.01
CA PHE A 15 -19.69 -6.93 1.71
C PHE A 15 -20.12 -6.99 3.18
N ARG A 16 -20.44 -8.21 3.63
CA ARG A 16 -20.77 -8.52 5.01
C ARG A 16 -20.06 -9.80 5.49
N TYR A 17 -19.61 -9.79 6.73
CA TYR A 17 -19.29 -11.02 7.46
C TYR A 17 -20.55 -11.47 8.19
N GLU A 18 -21.02 -12.69 7.90
CA GLU A 18 -22.27 -13.23 8.48
C GLU A 18 -23.43 -12.20 8.45
N ARG A 19 -23.65 -11.48 9.56
CA ARG A 19 -24.72 -10.49 9.70
C ARG A 19 -24.22 -9.04 9.73
N GLU A 20 -22.92 -8.82 9.92
CA GLU A 20 -22.32 -7.49 10.02
C GLU A 20 -21.96 -6.96 8.63
N ARG A 21 -22.56 -5.81 8.26
CA ARG A 21 -22.17 -5.06 7.05
C ARG A 21 -20.88 -4.30 7.32
N VAL A 22 -19.90 -4.51 6.45
CA VAL A 22 -18.57 -3.92 6.57
C VAL A 22 -18.27 -2.95 5.44
N LEU A 23 -18.80 -3.22 4.24
CA LEU A 23 -18.68 -2.33 3.08
C LEU A 23 -20.05 -2.20 2.42
N GLU A 24 -20.42 -0.96 2.09
CA GLU A 24 -21.71 -0.61 1.50
C GLU A 24 -21.49 0.36 0.33
N ASP A 25 -21.95 -0.06 -0.86
CA ASP A 25 -21.96 0.71 -2.12
C ASP A 25 -20.60 1.34 -2.48
N ILE A 26 -19.53 0.53 -2.39
CA ILE A 26 -18.18 0.99 -2.67
C ILE A 26 -17.97 1.14 -4.16
N ASN A 27 -17.67 2.38 -4.58
CA ASN A 27 -17.28 2.75 -5.93
C ASN A 27 -15.93 3.45 -5.89
N LEU A 28 -14.86 2.79 -6.40
CA LEU A 28 -13.48 3.29 -6.33
C LEU A 28 -12.75 2.97 -7.62
N SER A 29 -12.08 3.98 -8.18
CA SER A 29 -11.26 3.83 -9.38
C SER A 29 -9.85 4.34 -9.11
N ILE A 30 -8.84 3.49 -9.29
CA ILE A 30 -7.43 3.81 -9.01
C ILE A 30 -6.69 3.98 -10.34
N PRO A 31 -6.28 5.20 -10.70
CA PRO A 31 -5.53 5.46 -11.92
C PRO A 31 -4.13 4.83 -11.88
N ARG A 32 -3.58 4.51 -13.06
CA ARG A 32 -2.19 4.07 -13.18
C ARG A 32 -1.25 5.19 -12.72
N GLY A 33 -0.22 4.83 -11.95
CA GLY A 33 0.77 5.76 -11.41
C GLY A 33 0.27 6.61 -10.24
N ALA A 34 -0.98 6.43 -9.78
CA ALA A 34 -1.47 7.11 -8.59
C ALA A 34 -0.75 6.61 -7.33
N PHE A 35 -0.54 7.51 -6.38
CA PHE A 35 -0.26 7.17 -4.99
C PHE A 35 -1.53 7.46 -4.19
N LEU A 36 -2.32 6.41 -3.93
CA LEU A 36 -3.60 6.48 -3.22
C LEU A 36 -3.42 6.17 -1.74
N GLY A 37 -3.85 7.08 -0.87
CA GLY A 37 -4.06 6.82 0.56
C GLY A 37 -5.52 6.41 0.83
N ILE A 38 -5.75 5.19 1.35
CA ILE A 38 -7.05 4.77 1.86
C ILE A 38 -7.04 4.96 3.36
N VAL A 39 -7.84 5.91 3.83
CA VAL A 39 -7.85 6.35 5.23
C VAL A 39 -9.21 6.12 5.88
N GLY A 40 -9.22 5.97 7.20
CA GLY A 40 -10.44 5.77 7.98
C GLY A 40 -10.16 5.13 9.33
N PRO A 41 -11.12 5.16 10.27
CA PRO A 41 -10.97 4.60 11.61
C PRO A 41 -10.75 3.08 11.59
N ASN A 42 -10.32 2.52 12.72
CA ASN A 42 -10.24 1.08 12.89
C ASN A 42 -11.64 0.46 12.75
N GLY A 43 -11.73 -0.68 12.04
CA GLY A 43 -13.02 -1.31 11.76
C GLY A 43 -13.79 -0.71 10.58
N SER A 44 -13.29 0.33 9.90
CA SER A 44 -13.98 1.00 8.78
C SER A 44 -14.10 0.16 7.49
N GLY A 45 -13.46 -1.02 7.43
CA GLY A 45 -13.51 -1.92 6.26
C GLY A 45 -12.28 -1.87 5.36
N LYS A 46 -11.23 -1.08 5.65
CA LYS A 46 -10.01 -0.92 4.82
C LYS A 46 -9.36 -2.26 4.45
N SER A 47 -8.98 -3.06 5.43
CA SER A 47 -8.36 -4.37 5.18
C SER A 47 -9.34 -5.36 4.52
N THR A 48 -10.65 -5.21 4.73
CA THR A 48 -11.67 -6.00 4.02
C THR A 48 -11.71 -5.64 2.54
N LEU A 49 -11.66 -4.34 2.22
CA LEU A 49 -11.60 -3.84 0.85
C LEU A 49 -10.35 -4.39 0.13
N LEU A 50 -9.17 -4.31 0.79
CA LEU A 50 -7.95 -4.89 0.22
C LEU A 50 -8.07 -6.40 -0.01
N LYS A 51 -8.66 -7.16 0.92
CA LYS A 51 -8.85 -8.61 0.76
C LYS A 51 -9.77 -8.95 -0.40
N LEU A 52 -10.80 -8.13 -0.69
CA LEU A 52 -11.65 -8.29 -1.86
C LEU A 52 -10.88 -8.01 -3.15
N VAL A 53 -10.10 -6.93 -3.21
CA VAL A 53 -9.25 -6.59 -4.36
C VAL A 53 -8.24 -7.71 -4.65
N LEU A 54 -7.58 -8.23 -3.59
CA LEU A 54 -6.59 -9.29 -3.69
C LEU A 54 -7.18 -10.70 -3.92
N GLY A 55 -8.52 -10.84 -3.98
CA GLY A 55 -9.17 -12.14 -4.17
C GLY A 55 -9.08 -13.09 -2.97
N LEU A 56 -8.69 -12.58 -1.81
CA LEU A 56 -8.65 -13.33 -0.55
C LEU A 56 -10.06 -13.49 0.05
N LEU A 57 -11.00 -12.63 -0.38
CA LEU A 57 -12.42 -12.72 -0.10
C LEU A 57 -13.18 -12.68 -1.41
N LYS A 58 -14.30 -13.44 -1.47
CA LYS A 58 -15.13 -13.50 -2.67
C LYS A 58 -16.07 -12.29 -2.74
N VAL A 59 -16.04 -11.58 -3.86
CA VAL A 59 -17.03 -10.54 -4.18
C VAL A 59 -18.36 -11.23 -4.46
N LYS A 60 -19.40 -10.96 -3.64
CA LYS A 60 -20.75 -11.53 -3.78
C LYS A 60 -21.71 -10.55 -4.46
N GLN A 61 -21.48 -9.25 -4.28
CA GLN A 61 -22.29 -8.18 -4.84
C GLN A 61 -21.37 -7.08 -5.37
N GLY A 62 -21.67 -6.54 -6.54
CA GLY A 62 -20.83 -5.58 -7.25
C GLY A 62 -19.75 -6.25 -8.09
N LYS A 63 -18.74 -5.46 -8.50
CA LYS A 63 -17.66 -5.89 -9.38
C LYS A 63 -16.33 -5.34 -8.91
N VAL A 64 -15.26 -6.14 -9.07
CA VAL A 64 -13.87 -5.70 -8.94
C VAL A 64 -13.14 -6.10 -10.20
N GLU A 65 -12.47 -5.15 -10.82
CA GLU A 65 -11.63 -5.36 -12.01
C GLU A 65 -10.20 -4.94 -11.71
N LEU A 66 -9.26 -5.74 -12.20
CA LEU A 66 -7.81 -5.50 -12.12
C LEU A 66 -7.29 -5.39 -13.55
N PHE A 67 -6.74 -4.23 -13.90
CA PHE A 67 -6.26 -3.95 -15.26
C PHE A 67 -7.30 -4.23 -16.36
N GLY A 68 -8.59 -3.91 -16.09
CA GLY A 68 -9.71 -4.17 -16.99
C GLY A 68 -10.18 -5.63 -17.06
N VAL A 69 -9.63 -6.52 -16.23
CA VAL A 69 -10.03 -7.93 -16.16
C VAL A 69 -10.81 -8.16 -14.87
N PRO A 70 -12.02 -8.80 -14.92
CA PRO A 70 -12.74 -9.19 -13.72
C PRO A 70 -11.84 -9.97 -12.75
N GLN A 71 -11.80 -9.58 -11.48
CA GLN A 71 -10.87 -10.08 -10.48
C GLN A 71 -10.86 -11.62 -10.38
N HIS A 72 -12.02 -12.29 -10.46
CA HIS A 72 -12.12 -13.75 -10.40
C HIS A 72 -11.51 -14.47 -11.63
N LYS A 73 -11.22 -13.75 -12.72
CA LYS A 73 -10.54 -14.24 -13.92
C LYS A 73 -9.09 -13.79 -14.01
N PHE A 74 -8.66 -12.89 -13.11
CA PHE A 74 -7.32 -12.33 -13.14
C PHE A 74 -6.27 -13.37 -12.77
N LYS A 75 -5.22 -13.49 -13.59
CA LYS A 75 -4.16 -14.50 -13.43
C LYS A 75 -2.77 -13.91 -13.21
N GLN A 76 -2.58 -12.63 -13.57
CA GLN A 76 -1.28 -11.94 -13.55
C GLN A 76 -0.97 -11.35 -12.17
N TRP A 77 -1.08 -12.16 -11.11
CA TRP A 77 -0.90 -11.70 -9.73
C TRP A 77 0.52 -11.22 -9.41
N ASP A 78 1.50 -11.54 -10.25
CA ASP A 78 2.87 -11.01 -10.20
C ASP A 78 2.94 -9.51 -10.54
N ARG A 79 1.89 -8.94 -11.14
CA ARG A 79 1.73 -7.50 -11.36
C ARG A 79 1.28 -6.74 -10.12
N ILE A 80 0.93 -7.42 -9.03
CA ILE A 80 0.47 -6.82 -7.77
C ILE A 80 1.37 -7.29 -6.64
N GLY A 81 2.15 -6.36 -6.08
CA GLY A 81 2.88 -6.55 -4.82
C GLY A 81 1.96 -6.27 -3.63
N PHE A 82 2.06 -7.07 -2.58
CA PHE A 82 1.29 -6.87 -1.35
C PHE A 82 2.16 -7.04 -0.12
N VAL A 83 2.09 -6.06 0.78
CA VAL A 83 2.72 -6.11 2.11
C VAL A 83 1.64 -5.96 3.15
N SER A 84 1.42 -7.02 3.94
CA SER A 84 0.41 -7.04 4.98
C SER A 84 0.93 -6.41 6.28
N GLN A 85 0.04 -5.90 7.11
CA GLN A 85 0.34 -5.39 8.45
C GLN A 85 1.14 -6.40 9.31
N LYS A 86 0.88 -7.70 9.16
CA LYS A 86 1.58 -8.77 9.89
C LYS A 86 3.00 -9.03 9.42
N ALA A 87 3.45 -8.43 8.33
CA ALA A 87 4.83 -8.57 7.85
C ALA A 87 5.85 -8.12 8.92
N ASN A 88 5.48 -7.15 9.78
CA ASN A 88 6.32 -6.64 10.87
C ASN A 88 6.45 -7.59 12.08
N SER A 89 5.67 -8.65 12.15
CA SER A 89 5.73 -9.65 13.24
C SER A 89 6.58 -10.87 12.87
N PHE A 90 7.67 -10.64 12.14
CA PHE A 90 8.57 -11.72 11.74
C PHE A 90 9.30 -12.30 12.96
N ASN A 91 9.33 -13.61 13.06
CA ASN A 91 10.02 -14.27 14.17
C ASN A 91 11.53 -14.02 14.09
N THR A 92 12.09 -13.35 15.09
CA THR A 92 13.53 -13.01 15.17
C THR A 92 14.46 -14.22 15.07
N GLY A 93 13.94 -15.42 15.24
CA GLY A 93 14.69 -16.69 15.10
C GLY A 93 14.72 -17.27 13.68
N PHE A 94 14.13 -16.62 12.66
CA PHE A 94 14.14 -17.16 11.31
C PHE A 94 15.50 -16.92 10.62
N PRO A 95 16.25 -17.99 10.27
CA PRO A 95 17.62 -17.88 9.80
C PRO A 95 17.68 -17.60 8.28
N ALA A 96 17.24 -16.39 7.85
CA ALA A 96 17.34 -15.98 6.47
C ALA A 96 17.98 -14.59 6.35
N THR A 97 18.79 -14.40 5.34
CA THR A 97 19.36 -13.12 4.97
C THR A 97 18.32 -12.24 4.29
N VAL A 98 18.55 -10.92 4.27
CA VAL A 98 17.75 -9.96 3.50
C VAL A 98 17.65 -10.40 2.04
N TYR A 99 18.76 -10.81 1.43
CA TYR A 99 18.80 -11.31 0.06
C TYR A 99 17.83 -12.48 -0.14
N GLU A 100 17.87 -13.51 0.70
CA GLU A 100 17.01 -14.70 0.60
C GLU A 100 15.53 -14.37 0.78
N VAL A 101 15.23 -13.44 1.69
CA VAL A 101 13.84 -12.98 1.88
C VAL A 101 13.34 -12.26 0.63
N VAL A 102 14.11 -11.35 0.04
CA VAL A 102 13.72 -10.64 -1.18
C VAL A 102 13.63 -11.60 -2.38
N GLU A 103 14.61 -12.50 -2.53
CA GLU A 103 14.65 -13.54 -3.57
C GLU A 103 13.39 -14.42 -3.53
N SER A 104 12.83 -14.69 -2.32
CA SER A 104 11.60 -15.46 -2.17
C SER A 104 10.39 -14.84 -2.89
N GLY A 105 10.40 -13.53 -3.17
CA GLY A 105 9.37 -12.83 -3.95
C GLY A 105 9.31 -13.28 -5.40
N LEU A 106 10.37 -13.90 -5.92
CA LEU A 106 10.44 -14.47 -7.28
C LEU A 106 9.94 -15.91 -7.37
N ALA A 107 9.52 -16.56 -6.28
CA ALA A 107 9.17 -17.99 -6.25
C ALA A 107 8.15 -18.38 -7.34
N LYS A 108 7.17 -17.51 -7.62
CA LYS A 108 6.17 -17.75 -8.67
C LYS A 108 6.79 -17.70 -10.08
N LYS A 109 7.72 -16.77 -10.33
CA LYS A 109 8.41 -16.63 -11.63
C LYS A 109 9.45 -17.74 -11.85
N ALA A 110 10.12 -18.15 -10.79
CA ALA A 110 11.16 -19.17 -10.85
C ALA A 110 10.60 -20.61 -11.01
N GLY A 111 9.34 -20.85 -10.56
CA GLY A 111 8.75 -22.19 -10.49
C GLY A 111 9.30 -23.02 -9.33
N LEU A 112 8.52 -24.02 -8.86
CA LEU A 112 8.72 -24.72 -7.58
C LEU A 112 10.06 -25.50 -7.46
N PHE A 113 10.76 -25.75 -8.58
CA PHE A 113 11.98 -26.59 -8.62
C PHE A 113 13.13 -26.00 -9.45
N ARG A 114 13.05 -24.75 -9.87
CA ARG A 114 14.14 -24.14 -10.62
C ARG A 114 15.05 -23.33 -9.70
N ARG A 115 16.38 -23.59 -9.80
CA ARG A 115 17.38 -22.66 -9.27
C ARG A 115 17.14 -21.29 -9.90
N ILE A 116 17.08 -20.26 -9.07
CA ILE A 116 16.95 -18.89 -9.51
C ILE A 116 18.12 -18.58 -10.44
N SER A 117 17.81 -18.26 -11.68
CA SER A 117 18.82 -17.96 -12.73
C SER A 117 19.64 -16.75 -12.30
N SER A 118 20.90 -16.68 -12.73
CA SER A 118 21.78 -15.51 -12.53
C SER A 118 21.12 -14.20 -12.99
N LYS A 119 20.17 -14.28 -13.92
CA LYS A 119 19.35 -13.16 -14.39
C LYS A 119 18.58 -12.49 -13.24
N TYR A 120 18.07 -13.26 -12.29
CA TYR A 120 17.27 -12.73 -11.19
C TYR A 120 18.10 -12.18 -10.02
N LYS A 121 19.41 -12.44 -9.99
CA LYS A 121 20.28 -11.88 -8.95
C LYS A 121 20.33 -10.37 -9.01
N GLN A 122 20.36 -9.82 -10.22
CA GLN A 122 20.35 -8.38 -10.43
C GLN A 122 19.04 -7.77 -9.93
N ASP A 123 17.89 -8.36 -10.29
CA ASP A 123 16.56 -7.90 -9.85
C ASP A 123 16.46 -7.86 -8.32
N VAL A 124 17.06 -8.86 -7.63
CA VAL A 124 17.06 -8.92 -6.15
C VAL A 124 17.89 -7.77 -5.57
N TYR A 125 19.09 -7.50 -6.06
CA TYR A 125 19.90 -6.40 -5.59
C TYR A 125 19.26 -5.04 -5.88
N GLU A 126 18.73 -4.84 -7.07
CA GLU A 126 18.02 -3.62 -7.44
C GLU A 126 16.81 -3.36 -6.53
N ALA A 127 16.02 -4.39 -6.21
CA ALA A 127 14.91 -4.27 -5.27
C ALA A 127 15.38 -3.93 -3.86
N ILE A 128 16.51 -4.50 -3.38
CA ILE A 128 17.08 -4.18 -2.06
C ILE A 128 17.60 -2.74 -2.04
N GLU A 129 18.30 -2.31 -3.08
CA GLU A 129 18.83 -0.94 -3.20
C GLU A 129 17.70 0.09 -3.27
N SER A 130 16.61 -0.19 -4.00
CA SER A 130 15.48 0.73 -4.16
C SER A 130 14.80 1.12 -2.83
N VAL A 131 14.97 0.32 -1.80
CA VAL A 131 14.46 0.58 -0.44
C VAL A 131 15.55 1.03 0.54
N GLY A 132 16.78 1.28 0.06
CA GLY A 132 17.92 1.72 0.87
C GLY A 132 18.46 0.66 1.82
N MET A 133 18.43 -0.63 1.41
CA MET A 133 18.86 -1.76 2.23
C MET A 133 20.09 -2.50 1.68
N GLY A 134 20.83 -1.91 0.72
CA GLY A 134 21.94 -2.54 0.01
C GLY A 134 23.03 -3.09 0.92
N GLU A 135 23.49 -2.30 1.89
CA GLU A 135 24.51 -2.71 2.86
C GLU A 135 24.07 -3.88 3.76
N PHE A 136 22.74 -4.08 3.92
CA PHE A 136 22.16 -5.13 4.75
C PHE A 136 21.85 -6.42 3.99
N ALA A 137 22.15 -6.50 2.67
CA ALA A 137 21.74 -7.63 1.82
C ALA A 137 22.15 -9.02 2.37
N ARG A 138 23.30 -9.10 3.03
CA ARG A 138 23.83 -10.35 3.62
C ARG A 138 23.51 -10.53 5.10
N ARG A 139 22.89 -9.53 5.75
CA ARG A 139 22.55 -9.57 7.16
C ARG A 139 21.32 -10.43 7.37
N ASN A 140 21.23 -11.12 8.53
CA ASN A 140 20.03 -11.85 8.92
C ASN A 140 18.87 -10.86 9.16
N ILE A 141 17.69 -11.17 8.64
CA ILE A 141 16.50 -10.30 8.80
C ILE A 141 16.09 -10.13 10.26
N GLY A 142 16.32 -11.12 11.10
CA GLY A 142 16.03 -11.07 12.55
C GLY A 142 16.89 -10.07 13.34
N GLU A 143 18.01 -9.61 12.77
CA GLU A 143 18.90 -8.61 13.37
C GLU A 143 18.51 -7.16 13.01
N LEU A 144 17.52 -6.98 12.15
CA LEU A 144 17.08 -5.69 11.68
C LEU A 144 16.02 -5.07 12.58
N SER A 145 15.97 -3.74 12.64
CA SER A 145 14.87 -3.02 13.28
C SER A 145 13.55 -3.28 12.54
N GLY A 146 12.40 -3.06 13.20
CA GLY A 146 11.07 -3.23 12.58
C GLY A 146 10.91 -2.42 11.29
N GLY A 147 11.38 -1.17 11.25
CA GLY A 147 11.34 -0.33 10.05
C GLY A 147 12.24 -0.85 8.92
N GLN A 148 13.41 -1.41 9.25
CA GLN A 148 14.30 -2.06 8.28
C GLN A 148 13.67 -3.34 7.74
N GLN A 149 13.08 -4.18 8.59
CA GLN A 149 12.34 -5.37 8.16
C GLN A 149 11.20 -5.00 7.21
N GLN A 150 10.47 -3.93 7.52
CA GLN A 150 9.40 -3.41 6.66
C GLN A 150 9.91 -3.06 5.26
N ARG A 151 11.04 -2.37 5.15
CA ARG A 151 11.69 -2.06 3.87
C ARG A 151 12.07 -3.34 3.11
N VAL A 152 12.56 -4.37 3.79
CA VAL A 152 12.88 -5.68 3.18
C VAL A 152 11.62 -6.35 2.61
N PHE A 153 10.48 -6.30 3.31
CA PHE A 153 9.22 -6.85 2.78
C PHE A 153 8.68 -6.06 1.58
N ILE A 154 8.94 -4.75 1.53
CA ILE A 154 8.65 -3.94 0.34
C ILE A 154 9.55 -4.37 -0.81
N ALA A 155 10.86 -4.50 -0.61
CA ALA A 155 11.78 -5.01 -1.64
C ALA A 155 11.36 -6.39 -2.16
N ARG A 156 10.94 -7.30 -1.27
CA ARG A 156 10.38 -8.59 -1.63
C ARG A 156 9.14 -8.49 -2.53
N ALA A 157 8.28 -7.50 -2.28
CA ALA A 157 7.11 -7.27 -3.11
C ALA A 157 7.47 -6.61 -4.46
N LEU A 158 8.53 -5.81 -4.50
CA LEU A 158 9.01 -5.10 -5.69
C LEU A 158 9.82 -5.97 -6.65
N VAL A 159 10.49 -7.03 -6.17
CA VAL A 159 11.42 -7.85 -6.97
C VAL A 159 10.78 -8.51 -8.19
N SER A 160 9.46 -8.64 -8.20
CA SER A 160 8.69 -9.11 -9.36
C SER A 160 8.35 -8.01 -10.37
N HIS A 161 8.81 -6.77 -10.17
CA HIS A 161 8.45 -5.57 -10.94
C HIS A 161 6.93 -5.41 -11.10
N PRO A 162 6.18 -5.26 -9.99
CA PRO A 162 4.73 -5.13 -10.06
C PRO A 162 4.32 -3.76 -10.62
N ASP A 163 3.15 -3.70 -11.27
CA ASP A 163 2.52 -2.42 -11.67
C ASP A 163 1.84 -1.70 -10.50
N VAL A 164 1.43 -2.47 -9.49
CA VAL A 164 0.73 -1.97 -8.28
C VAL A 164 1.39 -2.54 -7.04
N LEU A 165 1.67 -1.69 -6.05
CA LEU A 165 2.10 -2.10 -4.72
C LEU A 165 1.04 -1.67 -3.70
N ILE A 166 0.52 -2.64 -2.94
CA ILE A 166 -0.50 -2.44 -1.90
C ILE A 166 0.16 -2.65 -0.54
N LEU A 167 0.00 -1.68 0.36
CA LEU A 167 0.56 -1.66 1.71
C LEU A 167 -0.57 -1.53 2.73
N ASP A 168 -0.72 -2.50 3.64
CA ASP A 168 -1.74 -2.49 4.69
C ASP A 168 -1.11 -2.10 6.03
N GLU A 169 -1.35 -0.87 6.47
CA GLU A 169 -0.84 -0.26 7.72
C GLU A 169 0.68 -0.48 7.95
N PRO A 170 1.53 -0.07 7.01
CA PRO A 170 2.95 -0.43 7.02
C PRO A 170 3.75 0.27 8.14
N THR A 171 3.27 1.35 8.73
CA THR A 171 4.00 2.14 9.73
C THR A 171 3.66 1.78 11.17
N VAL A 172 2.83 0.77 11.40
CA VAL A 172 2.51 0.32 12.75
C VAL A 172 3.77 -0.21 13.45
N GLY A 173 4.13 0.43 14.59
CA GLY A 173 5.33 0.07 15.35
C GLY A 173 6.63 0.72 14.84
N VAL A 174 6.56 1.65 13.89
CA VAL A 174 7.70 2.48 13.45
C VAL A 174 7.67 3.78 14.24
N ASP A 175 8.83 4.25 14.71
CA ASP A 175 8.93 5.54 15.40
C ASP A 175 8.68 6.71 14.44
N SER A 176 8.20 7.84 14.96
CA SER A 176 7.73 9.00 14.19
C SER A 176 8.78 9.60 13.25
N GLN A 177 10.06 9.56 13.64
CA GLN A 177 11.15 10.10 12.83
C GLN A 177 11.45 9.22 11.61
N ASN A 178 11.30 7.92 11.75
CA ASN A 178 11.48 6.96 10.67
C ASN A 178 10.25 6.86 9.76
N VAL A 179 9.07 7.25 10.24
CA VAL A 179 7.82 7.27 9.44
C VAL A 179 7.94 8.23 8.25
N GLN A 180 8.48 9.44 8.46
CA GLN A 180 8.66 10.41 7.36
C GLN A 180 9.60 9.87 6.28
N ASN A 181 10.78 9.36 6.67
CA ASN A 181 11.74 8.75 5.75
C ASN A 181 11.14 7.55 5.00
N PHE A 182 10.21 6.84 5.62
CA PHE A 182 9.50 5.73 4.99
C PHE A 182 8.54 6.24 3.89
N TYR A 183 7.79 7.29 4.15
CA TYR A 183 6.90 7.87 3.15
C TYR A 183 7.67 8.56 2.01
N ASP A 184 8.82 9.18 2.29
CA ASP A 184 9.71 9.74 1.26
C ASP A 184 10.22 8.64 0.32
N MET A 185 10.59 7.49 0.85
CA MET A 185 10.97 6.32 0.06
C MET A 185 9.80 5.85 -0.83
N LEU A 186 8.58 5.75 -0.30
CA LEU A 186 7.40 5.35 -1.09
C LEU A 186 7.10 6.36 -2.20
N GLU A 187 7.22 7.65 -1.92
CA GLU A 187 7.05 8.71 -2.92
C GLU A 187 8.09 8.58 -4.05
N THR A 188 9.36 8.32 -3.70
CA THR A 188 10.43 8.05 -4.66
C THR A 188 10.11 6.82 -5.53
N LEU A 189 9.69 5.71 -4.92
CA LEU A 189 9.28 4.51 -5.67
C LEU A 189 8.13 4.80 -6.64
N ASN A 190 7.13 5.59 -6.21
CA ASN A 190 6.02 5.97 -7.09
C ASN A 190 6.48 6.81 -8.29
N LYS A 191 7.33 7.83 -8.05
CA LYS A 191 7.79 8.76 -9.07
C LYS A 191 8.79 8.14 -10.04
N ASP A 192 9.80 7.44 -9.51
CA ASP A 192 10.94 6.95 -10.29
C ASP A 192 10.61 5.66 -11.03
N LEU A 193 9.84 4.75 -10.42
CA LEU A 193 9.44 3.49 -11.03
C LEU A 193 8.09 3.56 -11.74
N GLY A 194 7.33 4.67 -11.58
CA GLY A 194 6.00 4.82 -12.14
C GLY A 194 4.97 3.81 -11.61
N ILE A 195 5.27 3.17 -10.48
CA ILE A 195 4.41 2.15 -9.86
C ILE A 195 3.19 2.81 -9.20
N THR A 196 2.02 2.18 -9.34
CA THR A 196 0.84 2.62 -8.60
C THR A 196 0.94 2.16 -7.14
N LEU A 197 0.82 3.08 -6.19
CA LEU A 197 0.83 2.76 -4.76
C LEU A 197 -0.57 2.86 -4.16
N VAL A 198 -0.94 1.88 -3.37
CA VAL A 198 -2.15 1.88 -2.53
C VAL A 198 -1.73 1.68 -1.09
N LEU A 199 -1.86 2.71 -0.29
CA LEU A 199 -1.48 2.73 1.11
C LEU A 199 -2.73 2.78 1.99
N VAL A 200 -2.90 1.79 2.85
CA VAL A 200 -3.93 1.82 3.90
C VAL A 200 -3.30 2.30 5.20
N THR A 201 -3.89 3.34 5.79
CA THR A 201 -3.47 3.87 7.08
C THR A 201 -4.64 4.50 7.83
N HIS A 202 -4.50 4.68 9.13
CA HIS A 202 -5.42 5.48 9.94
C HIS A 202 -4.89 6.91 10.18
N ASP A 203 -3.64 7.18 9.81
CA ASP A 203 -2.97 8.48 9.97
C ASP A 203 -2.92 9.23 8.64
N ILE A 204 -3.90 10.13 8.45
CA ILE A 204 -3.98 10.97 7.25
C ILE A 204 -2.99 12.14 7.31
N GLY A 205 -2.69 12.65 8.52
CA GLY A 205 -1.82 13.81 8.70
C GLY A 205 -0.42 13.57 8.16
N SER A 206 0.11 12.35 8.36
CA SER A 206 1.46 11.99 7.93
C SER A 206 1.60 11.74 6.42
N ILE A 207 0.49 11.52 5.69
CA ILE A 207 0.55 11.14 4.28
C ILE A 207 -0.02 12.18 3.32
N SER A 208 -0.78 13.18 3.80
CA SER A 208 -1.54 14.11 2.95
C SER A 208 -0.66 14.83 1.93
N ASN A 209 0.56 15.18 2.28
CA ASN A 209 1.53 15.86 1.40
C ASN A 209 2.32 14.91 0.47
N LYS A 210 2.13 13.60 0.57
CA LYS A 210 2.86 12.57 -0.20
C LYS A 210 1.99 11.86 -1.23
N VAL A 211 0.70 11.71 -0.93
CA VAL A 211 -0.23 10.99 -1.80
C VAL A 211 -0.80 11.91 -2.88
N THR A 212 -1.09 11.35 -4.05
CA THR A 212 -1.75 12.08 -5.15
C THR A 212 -3.27 12.00 -5.06
N HIS A 213 -3.77 10.98 -4.39
CA HIS A 213 -5.20 10.70 -4.22
C HIS A 213 -5.50 10.23 -2.80
N VAL A 214 -6.70 10.55 -2.33
CA VAL A 214 -7.21 10.13 -1.02
C VAL A 214 -8.56 9.44 -1.20
N ALA A 215 -8.80 8.39 -0.44
CA ALA A 215 -10.09 7.74 -0.29
C ALA A 215 -10.44 7.60 1.20
N CYS A 216 -11.50 8.26 1.65
CA CYS A 216 -11.97 8.19 3.03
C CYS A 216 -13.03 7.10 3.16
N LEU A 217 -12.71 6.03 3.88
CA LEU A 217 -13.55 4.87 4.06
C LEU A 217 -14.05 4.74 5.50
N ASN A 218 -15.37 4.68 5.66
CA ASN A 218 -16.03 4.26 6.90
C ASN A 218 -17.34 3.55 6.53
N LYS A 219 -17.27 2.25 6.24
CA LYS A 219 -18.28 1.40 5.62
C LYS A 219 -18.67 1.85 4.20
N HIS A 220 -18.82 3.15 3.97
CA HIS A 220 -19.01 3.81 2.68
C HIS A 220 -17.76 4.61 2.31
N LEU A 221 -17.59 4.93 1.03
CA LEU A 221 -16.65 5.95 0.60
C LEU A 221 -17.26 7.32 0.78
N HIS A 222 -16.78 8.07 1.76
CA HIS A 222 -17.21 9.44 2.03
C HIS A 222 -16.53 10.46 1.12
N PHE A 223 -15.31 10.13 0.69
CA PHE A 223 -14.54 10.92 -0.26
C PHE A 223 -13.66 10.00 -1.10
N HIS A 224 -13.51 10.32 -2.37
CA HIS A 224 -12.51 9.74 -3.26
C HIS A 224 -12.17 10.76 -4.35
N GLY A 225 -10.91 11.20 -4.39
CA GLY A 225 -10.46 12.22 -5.34
C GLY A 225 -8.99 12.56 -5.17
N LYS A 226 -8.56 13.63 -5.84
CA LYS A 226 -7.21 14.16 -5.71
C LYS A 226 -7.00 14.79 -4.34
N THR A 227 -5.74 14.78 -3.86
CA THR A 227 -5.36 15.37 -2.58
C THR A 227 -5.70 16.85 -2.50
N GLU A 228 -5.52 17.61 -3.60
CA GLU A 228 -5.87 19.05 -3.68
C GLU A 228 -7.39 19.31 -3.47
N GLU A 229 -8.24 18.36 -3.86
CA GLU A 229 -9.69 18.43 -3.63
C GLU A 229 -10.02 18.08 -2.18
N PHE A 230 -9.30 17.11 -1.64
CA PHE A 230 -9.43 16.68 -0.24
C PHE A 230 -9.03 17.81 0.74
N GLU A 231 -7.94 18.52 0.51
CA GLU A 231 -7.46 19.63 1.33
C GLU A 231 -8.44 20.82 1.37
N LYS A 232 -9.30 20.94 0.37
CA LYS A 232 -10.36 21.97 0.34
C LYS A 232 -11.58 21.61 1.19
N LEU A 233 -11.69 20.37 1.67
CA LEU A 233 -12.76 19.98 2.57
C LEU A 233 -12.58 20.68 3.92
N LYS A 234 -13.69 21.25 4.44
CA LYS A 234 -13.67 21.90 5.77
C LYS A 234 -13.46 20.84 6.86
N GLU A 235 -12.74 21.20 7.91
CA GLU A 235 -12.47 20.32 9.07
C GLU A 235 -13.75 19.68 9.62
N ASN A 236 -14.86 20.43 9.67
CA ASN A 236 -16.16 19.91 10.11
C ASN A 236 -16.70 18.76 9.25
N GLN A 237 -16.38 18.72 7.96
CA GLN A 237 -16.77 17.63 7.08
C GLN A 237 -15.90 16.40 7.35
N LEU A 238 -14.62 16.60 7.60
CA LEU A 238 -13.67 15.54 7.92
C LEU A 238 -13.98 14.90 9.29
N SER A 239 -14.30 15.71 10.30
CA SER A 239 -14.73 15.22 11.62
C SER A 239 -15.95 14.32 11.51
N SER A 240 -16.90 14.62 10.61
CA SER A 240 -18.06 13.75 10.36
C SER A 240 -17.69 12.39 9.76
N PHE A 241 -16.60 12.29 8.99
CA PHE A 241 -16.14 11.03 8.38
C PHE A 241 -15.44 10.12 9.40
N TYR A 242 -14.71 10.73 10.33
CA TYR A 242 -13.94 9.99 11.35
C TYR A 242 -14.72 9.72 12.64
N GLY A 243 -15.84 10.41 12.88
CA GLY A 243 -16.63 10.28 14.10
C GLY A 243 -15.96 10.91 15.35
N HIS A 244 -14.89 11.68 15.18
CA HIS A 244 -14.19 12.48 16.18
C HIS A 244 -13.48 13.66 15.52
N ASP A 245 -13.09 14.67 16.32
CA ASP A 245 -12.42 15.85 15.80
C ASP A 245 -11.06 15.49 15.17
N VAL A 246 -10.89 15.88 13.91
CA VAL A 246 -9.65 15.73 13.16
C VAL A 246 -9.05 17.13 13.00
N HIS A 247 -7.89 17.36 13.60
CA HIS A 247 -7.13 18.58 13.43
C HIS A 247 -5.97 18.33 12.47
N PHE A 248 -5.89 19.14 11.39
CA PHE A 248 -4.69 19.22 10.57
C PHE A 248 -3.69 20.15 11.24
N LEU A 249 -2.49 19.67 11.47
CA LEU A 249 -1.36 20.53 11.80
C LEU A 249 -0.94 21.26 10.52
N ASN A 250 -1.52 22.44 10.27
CA ASN A 250 -1.02 23.36 9.26
C ASN A 250 0.36 23.84 9.73
N HIS A 251 1.41 23.34 9.15
CA HIS A 251 2.71 23.98 9.20
C HIS A 251 2.70 25.18 8.23
N GLU A 252 2.14 26.29 8.66
CA GLU A 252 2.40 27.58 8.04
C GLU A 252 3.89 27.90 8.28
N HIS A 253 4.69 27.85 7.24
CA HIS A 253 6.02 28.45 7.24
C HIS A 253 5.84 29.97 7.32
N GLU A 254 5.85 30.52 8.53
CA GLU A 254 6.07 31.94 8.72
C GLU A 254 7.49 32.29 8.25
N HIS A 255 7.58 32.83 7.05
CA HIS A 255 8.76 33.54 6.61
C HIS A 255 8.80 34.88 7.36
N HIS A 256 9.47 34.92 8.49
CA HIS A 256 9.92 36.16 9.07
C HIS A 256 11.06 36.73 8.22
N HIS A 257 10.73 37.74 7.42
CA HIS A 257 11.70 38.70 6.91
C HIS A 257 11.99 39.71 8.02
N THR A 258 13.21 39.73 8.50
CA THR A 258 13.90 40.90 9.06
C THR A 258 15.34 40.92 8.55
#